data_7d1f744537df0d0aff1a544717a74fd0
#
_entry.id   7d1f744537df0d0aff1a544717a74fd0
#
_cell.length_a   1.000
_cell.length_b   1.000
_cell.length_c   1.000
_cell.angle_alpha   90.00
_cell.angle_beta   90.00
_cell.angle_gamma   90.00
#
_symmetry.space_group_name_H-M   'P 1'
#
loop_
_entity.id
_entity.type
_entity.pdbx_description
1 polymer ?
#
loop_
_entity_poly.entity_id
_entity_poly.type
_entity_poly.pdbx_seq_one_letter_code
_entity_poly.pdbx_strand_id
1 'polypeptide(L)'
;LFVAQANTPVDDKGNFLIDSVQGRHLNDFLFKSPEKVDYMDISPMQVVSVSAGLIPFLEHDDANRALMGCNMQRQGVPLLVTEQPLVCTGVEDKVAKDSGVCVAAKTDGEVVSVSADEIIIWNEKSGIEVHTLNKYLRSNQDTCINHIPIVKVGDKVKKGEIIADGQATKNGQLSLGQNLLIAFMPWDGYNFEDAILLSEKLVQDDRFTSIHIRELETEARETKGRPEEITKDIPNVGAEDLLNLDENGVIRVGATVQRGDILVGKTAPKGEQQTTPEER
;
A
#
# COMPACT_ATOMS: atom_id res chain seq x y z
N LEU A 1 14.59 31.16 -23.76
CA LEU A 1 13.77 30.01 -24.05
C LEU A 1 12.29 30.34 -23.88
N PHE A 2 11.45 29.91 -24.82
CA PHE A 2 10.00 30.08 -24.76
C PHE A 2 9.33 28.73 -24.53
N VAL A 3 8.56 28.62 -23.45
CA VAL A 3 7.90 27.38 -23.03
C VAL A 3 6.40 27.51 -23.20
N ALA A 4 5.82 26.72 -24.10
CA ALA A 4 4.38 26.67 -24.33
C ALA A 4 3.65 26.00 -23.16
N GLN A 5 2.39 26.38 -22.95
CA GLN A 5 1.55 25.78 -21.94
C GLN A 5 1.14 24.34 -22.33
N ALA A 6 1.03 23.48 -21.32
CA ALA A 6 0.70 22.06 -21.49
C ALA A 6 -0.67 21.78 -22.14
N ASN A 7 -1.62 22.73 -22.02
CA ASN A 7 -2.95 22.62 -22.61
C ASN A 7 -3.04 23.10 -24.06
N THR A 8 -1.90 23.48 -24.68
CA THR A 8 -1.87 23.90 -26.09
C THR A 8 -2.19 22.71 -26.98
N PRO A 9 -3.19 22.79 -27.87
CA PRO A 9 -3.58 21.69 -28.71
C PRO A 9 -2.48 21.33 -29.71
N VAL A 10 -2.14 20.05 -29.77
CA VAL A 10 -1.16 19.46 -30.69
C VAL A 10 -1.77 18.27 -31.42
N ASP A 11 -1.26 17.95 -32.59
CA ASP A 11 -1.62 16.74 -33.35
C ASP A 11 -0.86 15.51 -32.80
N ASP A 12 -1.20 14.31 -33.29
CA ASP A 12 -0.54 13.05 -32.95
C ASP A 12 0.97 13.02 -33.30
N LYS A 13 1.44 13.95 -34.10
CA LYS A 13 2.85 14.10 -34.50
C LYS A 13 3.60 15.15 -33.68
N GLY A 14 2.90 15.84 -32.75
CA GLY A 14 3.47 16.88 -31.90
C GLY A 14 3.51 18.28 -32.54
N ASN A 15 2.81 18.53 -33.65
CA ASN A 15 2.73 19.88 -34.23
C ASN A 15 1.56 20.65 -33.60
N PHE A 16 1.76 21.94 -33.37
CA PHE A 16 0.71 22.82 -32.84
C PHE A 16 -0.40 23.03 -33.84
N LEU A 17 -1.66 22.92 -33.37
CA LEU A 17 -2.87 23.11 -34.20
C LEU A 17 -3.33 24.57 -34.27
N ILE A 18 -2.64 25.49 -33.58
CA ILE A 18 -2.99 26.90 -33.49
C ILE A 18 -1.84 27.78 -33.99
N ASP A 19 -2.16 28.89 -34.64
CA ASP A 19 -1.17 29.83 -35.20
C ASP A 19 -0.48 30.71 -34.17
N SER A 20 -1.05 30.81 -32.97
CA SER A 20 -0.51 31.64 -31.88
C SER A 20 -0.53 30.87 -30.58
N VAL A 21 0.65 30.50 -30.09
CA VAL A 21 0.86 29.69 -28.90
C VAL A 21 1.15 30.58 -27.71
N GLN A 22 0.38 30.39 -26.64
CA GLN A 22 0.62 31.03 -25.36
C GLN A 22 1.73 30.31 -24.60
N GLY A 23 2.67 31.04 -24.06
CA GLY A 23 3.74 30.47 -23.27
C GLY A 23 4.44 31.51 -22.42
N ARG A 24 5.42 31.06 -21.64
CA ARG A 24 6.25 31.92 -20.80
C ARG A 24 7.63 32.13 -21.41
N HIS A 25 8.13 33.35 -21.27
CA HIS A 25 9.48 33.72 -21.60
C HIS A 25 10.04 34.54 -20.45
N LEU A 26 11.01 34.00 -19.72
CA LEU A 26 11.47 34.55 -18.45
C LEU A 26 10.29 34.69 -17.45
N ASN A 27 9.93 35.91 -17.10
CA ASN A 27 8.83 36.20 -16.16
C ASN A 27 7.53 36.63 -16.85
N ASP A 28 7.53 36.75 -18.18
CA ASP A 28 6.40 37.26 -18.95
C ASP A 28 5.63 36.14 -19.65
N PHE A 29 4.29 36.29 -19.72
CA PHE A 29 3.42 35.45 -20.54
C PHE A 29 3.15 36.14 -21.85
N LEU A 30 3.55 35.51 -22.95
CA LEU A 30 3.49 36.07 -24.29
C LEU A 30 2.85 35.08 -25.26
N PHE A 31 2.41 35.60 -26.40
CA PHE A 31 1.97 34.80 -27.54
C PHE A 31 3.05 34.81 -28.61
N LYS A 32 3.40 33.65 -29.14
CA LYS A 32 4.34 33.49 -30.25
C LYS A 32 3.86 32.51 -31.28
N SER A 33 4.37 32.62 -32.52
CA SER A 33 4.13 31.61 -33.54
C SER A 33 4.75 30.26 -33.16
N PRO A 34 4.14 29.13 -33.60
CA PRO A 34 4.61 27.78 -33.29
C PRO A 34 6.11 27.55 -33.53
N GLU A 35 6.64 28.11 -34.61
CA GLU A 35 8.05 27.99 -35.00
C GLU A 35 9.05 28.58 -33.99
N LYS A 36 8.59 29.45 -33.10
CA LYS A 36 9.42 30.13 -32.07
C LYS A 36 9.27 29.53 -30.68
N VAL A 37 8.63 28.39 -30.58
CA VAL A 37 8.46 27.64 -29.33
C VAL A 37 9.63 26.68 -29.18
N ASP A 38 10.38 26.82 -28.08
CA ASP A 38 11.52 25.96 -27.79
C ASP A 38 11.10 24.68 -27.05
N TYR A 39 10.15 24.79 -26.10
CA TYR A 39 9.68 23.68 -25.26
C TYR A 39 8.17 23.81 -25.00
N MET A 40 7.56 22.70 -24.59
CA MET A 40 6.19 22.63 -24.12
C MET A 40 6.14 21.90 -22.80
N ASP A 41 5.34 22.38 -21.85
CA ASP A 41 5.08 21.68 -20.60
C ASP A 41 4.33 20.37 -20.89
N ILE A 42 4.67 19.28 -20.21
CA ILE A 42 4.08 17.94 -20.47
C ILE A 42 2.63 17.90 -20.02
N SER A 43 2.34 18.45 -18.83
CA SER A 43 1.02 18.45 -18.22
C SER A 43 0.90 19.59 -17.22
N PRO A 44 -0.30 20.19 -17.04
CA PRO A 44 -0.56 21.11 -15.94
C PRO A 44 -0.32 20.49 -14.55
N MET A 45 -0.42 19.18 -14.45
CA MET A 45 -0.24 18.43 -13.19
C MET A 45 1.21 18.37 -12.72
N GLN A 46 2.19 18.71 -13.54
CA GLN A 46 3.61 18.66 -13.16
C GLN A 46 4.00 19.63 -12.04
N VAL A 47 3.16 20.63 -11.73
CA VAL A 47 3.39 21.60 -10.65
C VAL A 47 3.00 21.09 -9.28
N VAL A 48 2.27 19.96 -9.21
CA VAL A 48 1.83 19.33 -7.97
C VAL A 48 2.51 17.97 -7.80
N SER A 49 2.67 17.55 -6.55
CA SER A 49 3.17 16.21 -6.24
C SER A 49 2.11 15.15 -6.57
N VAL A 50 2.53 13.87 -6.66
CA VAL A 50 1.61 12.75 -6.87
C VAL A 50 0.51 12.72 -5.79
N SER A 51 0.89 12.91 -4.51
CA SER A 51 -0.08 12.93 -3.41
C SER A 51 -1.10 14.06 -3.55
N ALA A 52 -0.65 15.26 -3.93
CA ALA A 52 -1.55 16.40 -4.17
C ALA A 52 -2.44 16.16 -5.40
N GLY A 53 -1.91 15.51 -6.43
CA GLY A 53 -2.66 15.13 -7.63
C GLY A 53 -3.76 14.09 -7.39
N LEU A 54 -3.73 13.38 -6.27
CA LEU A 54 -4.76 12.42 -5.85
C LEU A 54 -5.91 13.07 -5.06
N ILE A 55 -5.83 14.36 -4.72
CA ILE A 55 -6.88 15.06 -3.99
C ILE A 55 -7.94 15.57 -4.97
N PRO A 56 -9.18 15.07 -4.94
CA PRO A 56 -10.27 15.62 -5.76
C PRO A 56 -10.58 17.05 -5.32
N PHE A 57 -10.87 17.94 -6.28
CA PHE A 57 -11.20 19.37 -6.02
C PHE A 57 -10.12 20.12 -5.26
N LEU A 58 -8.86 19.80 -5.50
CA LEU A 58 -7.70 20.43 -4.84
C LEU A 58 -7.74 21.97 -4.92
N GLU A 59 -8.25 22.53 -6.01
CA GLU A 59 -8.37 23.97 -6.25
C GLU A 59 -9.32 24.69 -5.28
N HIS A 60 -10.17 23.95 -4.57
CA HIS A 60 -11.08 24.48 -3.56
C HIS A 60 -10.53 24.41 -2.13
N ASP A 61 -9.38 23.74 -1.96
CA ASP A 61 -8.77 23.53 -0.65
C ASP A 61 -7.72 24.59 -0.32
N ASP A 62 -7.67 25.00 0.94
CA ASP A 62 -6.55 25.78 1.45
C ASP A 62 -5.25 24.99 1.42
N ALA A 63 -4.11 25.64 1.14
CA ALA A 63 -2.80 25.00 1.02
C ALA A 63 -2.41 24.20 2.28
N ASN A 64 -2.72 24.72 3.47
CA ASN A 64 -2.43 24.04 4.74
C ASN A 64 -3.24 22.74 4.88
N ARG A 65 -4.52 22.74 4.48
CA ARG A 65 -5.37 21.56 4.51
C ARG A 65 -4.99 20.54 3.45
N ALA A 66 -4.61 20.98 2.26
CA ALA A 66 -4.06 20.10 1.22
C ALA A 66 -2.77 19.41 1.68
N LEU A 67 -1.87 20.13 2.38
CA LEU A 67 -0.67 19.55 2.97
C LEU A 67 -1.00 18.44 3.99
N MET A 68 -1.96 18.71 4.89
CA MET A 68 -2.41 17.70 5.88
C MET A 68 -3.00 16.47 5.17
N GLY A 69 -3.85 16.66 4.17
CA GLY A 69 -4.44 15.59 3.36
C GLY A 69 -3.38 14.75 2.64
N CYS A 70 -2.39 15.37 2.01
CA CYS A 70 -1.26 14.68 1.39
C CYS A 70 -0.49 13.80 2.39
N ASN A 71 -0.25 14.32 3.60
CA ASN A 71 0.43 13.58 4.66
C ASN A 71 -0.41 12.38 5.12
N MET A 72 -1.71 12.56 5.31
CA MET A 72 -2.62 11.49 5.74
C MET A 72 -2.76 10.38 4.69
N GLN A 73 -2.79 10.69 3.40
CA GLN A 73 -2.79 9.67 2.33
C GLN A 73 -1.57 8.74 2.42
N ARG A 74 -0.40 9.28 2.76
CA ARG A 74 0.84 8.49 2.92
C ARG A 74 0.86 7.63 4.18
N GLN A 75 0.01 7.90 5.15
CA GLN A 75 -0.14 7.16 6.41
C GLN A 75 -1.28 6.15 6.38
N GLY A 76 -1.98 6.02 5.24
CA GLY A 76 -3.08 5.06 5.07
C GLY A 76 -2.59 3.63 5.27
N VAL A 77 -3.22 2.91 6.20
CA VAL A 77 -2.95 1.49 6.44
C VAL A 77 -3.69 0.64 5.41
N PRO A 78 -3.03 -0.35 4.76
CA PRO A 78 -3.70 -1.27 3.87
C PRO A 78 -4.81 -2.05 4.60
N LEU A 79 -6.01 -2.00 4.06
CA LEU A 79 -7.16 -2.67 4.64
C LEU A 79 -7.32 -4.08 4.07
N LEU A 80 -7.99 -4.96 4.82
CA LEU A 80 -8.34 -6.31 4.38
C LEU A 80 -9.24 -6.27 3.14
N VAL A 81 -10.23 -5.39 3.16
CA VAL A 81 -11.14 -5.12 2.03
C VAL A 81 -11.09 -3.63 1.74
N THR A 82 -10.72 -3.27 0.52
CA THR A 82 -10.71 -1.88 0.04
C THR A 82 -11.83 -1.64 -0.96
N GLU A 83 -12.23 -0.39 -1.12
CA GLU A 83 -13.19 0.04 -2.15
C GLU A 83 -12.56 1.08 -3.06
N GLN A 84 -12.92 1.04 -4.35
CA GLN A 84 -12.53 2.10 -5.27
C GLN A 84 -13.18 3.41 -4.86
N PRO A 85 -12.45 4.55 -4.93
CA PRO A 85 -13.03 5.84 -4.64
C PRO A 85 -14.15 6.17 -5.64
N LEU A 86 -15.29 6.66 -5.15
CA LEU A 86 -16.40 7.10 -6.01
C LEU A 86 -16.06 8.38 -6.75
N VAL A 87 -15.23 9.23 -6.15
CA VAL A 87 -14.72 10.46 -6.75
C VAL A 87 -13.20 10.37 -6.81
N CYS A 88 -12.65 10.49 -7.99
CA CYS A 88 -11.23 10.34 -8.27
C CYS A 88 -10.72 11.43 -9.22
N THR A 89 -9.43 11.57 -9.33
CA THR A 89 -8.77 12.54 -10.21
C THR A 89 -8.36 11.95 -11.56
N GLY A 90 -8.40 10.62 -11.69
CA GLY A 90 -7.93 9.89 -12.88
C GLY A 90 -6.44 9.57 -12.88
N VAL A 91 -5.72 9.88 -11.79
CA VAL A 91 -4.29 9.56 -11.63
C VAL A 91 -4.11 8.22 -10.91
N GLU A 92 -5.14 7.73 -10.23
CA GLU A 92 -5.13 6.56 -9.35
C GLU A 92 -4.68 5.28 -10.07
N ASP A 93 -5.16 5.05 -11.30
CA ASP A 93 -4.79 3.88 -12.11
C ASP A 93 -3.31 3.91 -12.48
N LYS A 94 -2.83 5.10 -12.89
CA LYS A 94 -1.43 5.30 -13.23
C LYS A 94 -0.52 5.13 -12.02
N VAL A 95 -0.91 5.68 -10.88
CA VAL A 95 -0.16 5.55 -9.62
C VAL A 95 -0.09 4.10 -9.17
N ALA A 96 -1.20 3.36 -9.20
CA ALA A 96 -1.22 1.95 -8.84
C ALA A 96 -0.29 1.11 -9.74
N LYS A 97 -0.32 1.38 -11.05
CA LYS A 97 0.51 0.67 -12.04
C LYS A 97 2.00 1.01 -11.89
N ASP A 98 2.33 2.30 -11.82
CA ASP A 98 3.73 2.77 -11.82
C ASP A 98 4.42 2.54 -10.47
N SER A 99 3.66 2.39 -9.37
CA SER A 99 4.20 2.09 -8.04
C SER A 99 4.79 0.67 -7.91
N GLY A 100 4.40 -0.24 -8.82
CA GLY A 100 4.81 -1.64 -8.75
C GLY A 100 4.15 -2.46 -7.63
N VAL A 101 3.11 -1.91 -6.98
CA VAL A 101 2.32 -2.62 -5.96
C VAL A 101 1.45 -3.70 -6.60
N CYS A 102 0.92 -3.45 -7.81
CA CYS A 102 0.17 -4.40 -8.60
C CYS A 102 1.08 -5.26 -9.48
N VAL A 103 0.68 -6.48 -9.73
CA VAL A 103 1.40 -7.36 -10.68
C VAL A 103 0.84 -7.14 -12.08
N ALA A 104 1.70 -6.78 -13.02
CA ALA A 104 1.35 -6.58 -14.42
C ALA A 104 1.91 -7.69 -15.32
N ALA A 105 1.14 -8.06 -16.35
CA ALA A 105 1.60 -9.02 -17.36
C ALA A 105 2.82 -8.47 -18.12
N LYS A 106 3.87 -9.27 -18.25
CA LYS A 106 5.10 -8.91 -18.97
C LYS A 106 4.98 -9.11 -20.47
N THR A 107 4.10 -10.02 -20.88
CA THR A 107 3.82 -10.34 -22.30
C THR A 107 2.32 -10.40 -22.56
N ASP A 108 1.94 -10.29 -23.84
CA ASP A 108 0.59 -10.61 -24.27
C ASP A 108 0.37 -12.13 -24.16
N GLY A 109 -0.83 -12.58 -23.79
CA GLY A 109 -1.09 -14.01 -23.71
C GLY A 109 -2.46 -14.37 -23.19
N GLU A 110 -2.66 -15.66 -22.97
CA GLU A 110 -3.86 -16.22 -22.36
C GLU A 110 -3.51 -16.81 -20.99
N VAL A 111 -4.36 -16.55 -20.00
CA VAL A 111 -4.18 -17.06 -18.64
C VAL A 111 -4.55 -18.55 -18.62
N VAL A 112 -3.55 -19.39 -18.34
CA VAL A 112 -3.71 -20.86 -18.32
C VAL A 112 -4.03 -21.37 -16.91
N SER A 113 -3.42 -20.78 -15.90
CA SER A 113 -3.61 -21.18 -14.50
C SER A 113 -3.58 -19.96 -13.59
N VAL A 114 -4.43 -19.99 -12.56
CA VAL A 114 -4.50 -18.98 -11.50
C VAL A 114 -4.59 -19.72 -10.18
N SER A 115 -3.61 -19.47 -9.32
CA SER A 115 -3.60 -19.93 -7.93
C SER A 115 -3.42 -18.75 -6.97
N ALA A 116 -3.38 -19.02 -5.67
CA ALA A 116 -3.07 -17.99 -4.68
C ALA A 116 -1.63 -17.51 -4.78
N ASP A 117 -0.70 -18.36 -5.22
CA ASP A 117 0.73 -18.13 -5.20
C ASP A 117 1.30 -17.74 -6.56
N GLU A 118 0.61 -18.09 -7.65
CA GLU A 118 1.10 -17.83 -9.00
C GLU A 118 -0.01 -17.68 -10.05
N ILE A 119 0.28 -16.92 -11.10
CA ILE A 119 -0.50 -16.79 -12.32
C ILE A 119 0.37 -17.23 -13.48
N ILE A 120 -0.12 -18.15 -14.31
CA ILE A 120 0.58 -18.67 -15.48
C ILE A 120 -0.08 -18.15 -16.74
N ILE A 121 0.69 -17.46 -17.58
CA ILE A 121 0.27 -16.92 -18.87
C ILE A 121 1.00 -17.67 -19.98
N TRP A 122 0.27 -18.09 -20.99
CA TRP A 122 0.82 -18.69 -22.19
C TRP A 122 0.76 -17.75 -23.39
N ASN A 123 1.85 -17.67 -24.11
CA ASN A 123 1.98 -16.89 -25.34
C ASN A 123 2.63 -17.75 -26.43
N GLU A 124 2.09 -17.68 -27.64
CA GLU A 124 2.61 -18.45 -28.79
C GLU A 124 4.10 -18.16 -29.11
N LYS A 125 4.57 -16.94 -28.82
CA LYS A 125 5.93 -16.49 -29.17
C LYS A 125 6.95 -16.69 -28.03
N SER A 126 6.56 -16.40 -26.78
CA SER A 126 7.43 -16.43 -25.61
C SER A 126 7.26 -17.69 -24.75
N GLY A 127 6.26 -18.53 -25.03
CA GLY A 127 5.96 -19.72 -24.25
C GLY A 127 5.22 -19.42 -22.96
N ILE A 128 5.54 -20.17 -21.90
CA ILE A 128 4.93 -20.06 -20.58
C ILE A 128 5.65 -18.97 -19.78
N GLU A 129 4.87 -18.07 -19.17
CA GLU A 129 5.36 -17.07 -18.26
C GLU A 129 4.67 -17.25 -16.88
N VAL A 130 5.46 -17.32 -15.82
CA VAL A 130 5.00 -17.48 -14.45
C VAL A 130 5.16 -16.16 -13.69
N HIS A 131 4.07 -15.67 -13.12
CA HIS A 131 4.04 -14.53 -12.23
C HIS A 131 3.79 -15.00 -10.80
N THR A 132 4.80 -14.92 -9.93
CA THR A 132 4.67 -15.25 -8.51
C THR A 132 3.98 -14.14 -7.75
N LEU A 133 3.10 -14.50 -6.82
CA LEU A 133 2.33 -13.59 -5.99
C LEU A 133 2.84 -13.60 -4.56
N ASN A 134 3.02 -12.42 -3.98
CA ASN A 134 3.38 -12.29 -2.58
C ASN A 134 2.14 -12.54 -1.71
N LYS A 135 2.27 -13.41 -0.71
CA LYS A 135 1.18 -13.75 0.22
C LYS A 135 1.59 -13.45 1.64
N TYR A 136 0.84 -12.54 2.28
CA TYR A 136 0.98 -12.21 3.70
C TYR A 136 2.41 -11.90 4.15
N LEU A 137 3.16 -11.15 3.34
CA LEU A 137 4.50 -10.71 3.70
C LEU A 137 4.43 -9.48 4.61
N ARG A 138 5.37 -9.42 5.54
CA ARG A 138 5.54 -8.27 6.41
C ARG A 138 6.20 -7.12 5.65
N SER A 139 5.62 -5.91 5.73
CA SER A 139 6.29 -4.68 5.29
C SER A 139 7.18 -4.11 6.39
N ASN A 140 8.00 -3.10 6.07
CA ASN A 140 8.83 -2.41 7.06
C ASN A 140 8.03 -1.70 8.16
N GLN A 141 6.76 -1.42 7.93
CA GLN A 141 5.83 -0.80 8.89
C GLN A 141 4.88 -1.83 9.54
N ASP A 142 5.24 -3.11 9.52
CA ASP A 142 4.45 -4.21 10.07
C ASP A 142 3.07 -4.40 9.41
N THR A 143 2.82 -3.79 8.26
CA THR A 143 1.61 -3.98 7.47
C THR A 143 1.71 -5.20 6.57
N CYS A 144 0.58 -5.70 6.10
CA CYS A 144 0.49 -6.90 5.28
C CYS A 144 0.64 -6.58 3.78
N ILE A 145 1.60 -7.20 3.12
CA ILE A 145 1.73 -7.22 1.67
C ILE A 145 1.09 -8.52 1.17
N ASN A 146 0.03 -8.38 0.39
CA ASN A 146 -0.70 -9.52 -0.15
C ASN A 146 -1.19 -9.21 -1.57
N HIS A 147 -0.91 -10.12 -2.52
CA HIS A 147 -1.42 -10.00 -3.88
C HIS A 147 -2.67 -10.86 -4.04
N ILE A 148 -3.67 -10.31 -4.73
CA ILE A 148 -4.96 -10.98 -5.02
C ILE A 148 -5.14 -11.00 -6.53
N PRO A 149 -5.24 -12.19 -7.18
CA PRO A 149 -5.52 -12.30 -8.60
C PRO A 149 -6.86 -11.65 -8.95
N ILE A 150 -6.88 -10.89 -10.06
CA ILE A 150 -8.11 -10.29 -10.60
C ILE A 150 -8.55 -10.96 -11.91
N VAL A 151 -7.65 -11.73 -12.53
CA VAL A 151 -7.91 -12.45 -13.79
C VAL A 151 -8.38 -13.87 -13.52
N LYS A 152 -9.05 -14.46 -14.52
CA LYS A 152 -9.53 -15.84 -14.50
C LYS A 152 -8.85 -16.67 -15.58
N VAL A 153 -8.87 -17.97 -15.43
CA VAL A 153 -8.38 -18.91 -16.45
C VAL A 153 -9.18 -18.71 -17.76
N GLY A 154 -8.45 -18.56 -18.86
CA GLY A 154 -9.02 -18.30 -20.19
C GLY A 154 -9.09 -16.82 -20.57
N ASP A 155 -8.77 -15.89 -19.66
CA ASP A 155 -8.72 -14.47 -19.97
C ASP A 155 -7.51 -14.15 -20.85
N LYS A 156 -7.74 -13.24 -21.84
CA LYS A 156 -6.67 -12.72 -22.69
C LYS A 156 -6.16 -11.41 -22.13
N VAL A 157 -4.89 -11.37 -21.83
CA VAL A 157 -4.22 -10.22 -21.23
C VAL A 157 -3.20 -9.61 -22.18
N LYS A 158 -3.01 -8.30 -22.09
CA LYS A 158 -2.01 -7.55 -22.84
C LYS A 158 -0.81 -7.23 -21.95
N LYS A 159 0.33 -7.04 -22.60
CA LYS A 159 1.54 -6.56 -21.89
C LYS A 159 1.26 -5.26 -21.13
N GLY A 160 1.59 -5.26 -19.85
CA GLY A 160 1.38 -4.12 -18.95
C GLY A 160 -0.05 -4.00 -18.40
N GLU A 161 -0.91 -4.96 -18.66
CA GLU A 161 -2.22 -5.08 -18.01
C GLU A 161 -2.06 -5.65 -16.61
N ILE A 162 -2.81 -5.14 -15.65
CA ILE A 162 -2.72 -5.59 -14.25
C ILE A 162 -3.48 -6.92 -14.13
N ILE A 163 -2.80 -7.92 -13.59
CA ILE A 163 -3.31 -9.29 -13.41
C ILE A 163 -3.56 -9.65 -11.96
N ALA A 164 -2.93 -8.94 -11.03
CA ALA A 164 -3.20 -9.09 -9.60
C ALA A 164 -3.11 -7.73 -8.90
N ASP A 165 -4.05 -7.48 -8.00
CA ASP A 165 -4.04 -6.35 -7.09
C ASP A 165 -3.05 -6.57 -5.96
N GLY A 166 -2.46 -5.48 -5.47
CA GLY A 166 -1.63 -5.45 -4.29
C GLY A 166 -2.31 -4.80 -3.09
N GLN A 167 -1.51 -4.35 -2.15
CA GLN A 167 -2.02 -3.63 -0.98
C GLN A 167 -2.65 -2.28 -1.38
N ALA A 168 -3.78 -1.93 -0.74
CA ALA A 168 -4.51 -0.68 -0.99
C ALA A 168 -4.83 -0.41 -2.48
N THR A 169 -5.07 -1.47 -3.25
CA THR A 169 -5.52 -1.38 -4.64
C THR A 169 -6.73 -2.27 -4.88
N LYS A 170 -7.57 -1.89 -5.83
CA LYS A 170 -8.70 -2.69 -6.28
C LYS A 170 -8.92 -2.52 -7.79
N ASN A 171 -8.96 -3.63 -8.52
CA ASN A 171 -9.06 -3.66 -9.98
C ASN A 171 -8.00 -2.77 -10.67
N GLY A 172 -6.76 -2.77 -10.13
CA GLY A 172 -5.67 -1.96 -10.67
C GLY A 172 -5.72 -0.47 -10.34
N GLN A 173 -6.65 -0.02 -9.52
CA GLN A 173 -6.80 1.37 -9.10
C GLN A 173 -6.41 1.54 -7.63
N LEU A 174 -5.76 2.64 -7.29
CA LEU A 174 -5.41 2.98 -5.92
C LEU A 174 -6.68 3.17 -5.08
N SER A 175 -6.79 2.40 -3.98
CA SER A 175 -7.96 2.31 -3.13
C SER A 175 -7.53 2.32 -1.66
N LEU A 176 -7.31 3.52 -1.10
CA LEU A 176 -6.72 3.71 0.22
C LEU A 176 -7.69 3.45 1.38
N GLY A 177 -8.98 3.29 1.11
CA GLY A 177 -9.98 3.19 2.18
C GLY A 177 -11.32 2.64 1.71
N GLN A 178 -12.37 3.17 2.29
CA GLN A 178 -13.75 2.76 2.06
C GLN A 178 -14.66 3.96 1.85
N ASN A 179 -15.71 3.79 1.05
CA ASN A 179 -16.73 4.79 0.86
C ASN A 179 -17.78 4.69 1.99
N LEU A 180 -17.99 5.77 2.72
CA LEU A 180 -18.91 5.83 3.85
C LEU A 180 -19.97 6.88 3.64
N LEU A 181 -21.18 6.62 4.12
CA LEU A 181 -22.22 7.63 4.27
C LEU A 181 -21.91 8.48 5.50
N ILE A 182 -21.75 9.79 5.33
CA ILE A 182 -21.40 10.74 6.38
C ILE A 182 -22.54 11.73 6.57
N ALA A 183 -22.88 12.04 7.83
CA ALA A 183 -23.76 13.14 8.20
C ALA A 183 -22.96 14.26 8.87
N PHE A 184 -23.08 15.48 8.36
CA PHE A 184 -22.50 16.69 8.95
C PHE A 184 -23.54 17.38 9.84
N MET A 185 -23.51 17.08 11.13
CA MET A 185 -24.44 17.61 12.11
C MET A 185 -23.86 17.55 13.52
N PRO A 186 -24.28 18.45 14.45
CA PRO A 186 -23.99 18.25 15.87
C PRO A 186 -24.71 17.00 16.39
N TRP A 187 -24.06 16.24 17.25
CA TRP A 187 -24.64 15.05 17.89
C TRP A 187 -24.37 15.06 19.39
N ASP A 188 -25.26 15.65 20.16
CA ASP A 188 -25.23 15.71 21.63
C ASP A 188 -23.88 16.11 22.24
N GLY A 189 -23.06 16.86 21.49
CA GLY A 189 -21.71 17.27 21.89
C GLY A 189 -20.62 16.21 21.76
N TYR A 190 -20.94 14.96 21.38
CA TYR A 190 -19.95 13.89 21.26
C TYR A 190 -19.02 14.05 20.05
N ASN A 191 -19.34 14.93 19.13
CA ASN A 191 -18.48 15.29 17.99
C ASN A 191 -17.91 16.71 18.11
N PHE A 192 -17.65 17.16 19.34
CA PHE A 192 -17.05 18.47 19.62
C PHE A 192 -15.61 18.54 19.06
N GLU A 193 -15.24 19.65 18.43
CA GLU A 193 -13.97 19.87 17.72
C GLU A 193 -13.72 18.83 16.63
N ASP A 194 -12.64 18.04 16.74
CA ASP A 194 -12.21 17.03 15.76
C ASP A 194 -12.73 15.63 16.08
N ALA A 195 -13.63 15.48 17.06
CA ALA A 195 -14.21 14.18 17.42
C ALA A 195 -15.17 13.69 16.33
N ILE A 196 -15.11 12.42 16.02
CA ILE A 196 -15.94 11.75 15.02
C ILE A 196 -16.65 10.57 15.68
N LEU A 197 -17.98 10.47 15.45
CA LEU A 197 -18.78 9.31 15.84
C LEU A 197 -18.79 8.29 14.70
N LEU A 198 -18.52 7.05 15.02
CA LEU A 198 -18.59 5.94 14.09
C LEU A 198 -19.70 4.96 14.47
N SER A 199 -20.36 4.41 13.47
CA SER A 199 -21.33 3.33 13.68
C SER A 199 -20.62 2.03 14.04
N GLU A 200 -21.13 1.30 15.03
CA GLU A 200 -20.63 -0.05 15.39
C GLU A 200 -20.71 -1.04 14.22
N LYS A 201 -21.62 -0.81 13.29
CA LYS A 201 -21.76 -1.60 12.08
C LYS A 201 -20.47 -1.64 11.24
N LEU A 202 -19.64 -0.60 11.26
CA LEU A 202 -18.35 -0.59 10.56
C LEU A 202 -17.39 -1.65 11.11
N VAL A 203 -17.44 -1.89 12.41
CA VAL A 203 -16.66 -2.93 13.07
C VAL A 203 -17.24 -4.31 12.77
N GLN A 204 -18.56 -4.46 12.81
CA GLN A 204 -19.26 -5.72 12.51
C GLN A 204 -19.04 -6.18 11.06
N ASP A 205 -18.97 -5.24 10.12
CA ASP A 205 -18.78 -5.47 8.69
C ASP A 205 -17.28 -5.53 8.29
N ASP A 206 -16.35 -5.51 9.24
CA ASP A 206 -14.88 -5.50 9.02
C ASP A 206 -14.41 -4.39 8.05
N ARG A 207 -15.07 -3.23 8.07
CA ARG A 207 -14.84 -2.18 7.07
C ARG A 207 -13.43 -1.60 7.10
N PHE A 208 -12.84 -1.43 8.27
CA PHE A 208 -11.50 -0.88 8.46
C PHE A 208 -10.52 -1.88 9.08
N THR A 209 -10.83 -3.16 8.97
CA THR A 209 -9.96 -4.21 9.49
C THR A 209 -8.66 -4.29 8.70
N SER A 210 -7.55 -4.36 9.40
CA SER A 210 -6.20 -4.47 8.85
C SER A 210 -5.42 -5.61 9.49
N ILE A 211 -4.43 -6.14 8.76
CA ILE A 211 -3.55 -7.21 9.24
C ILE A 211 -2.20 -6.58 9.54
N HIS A 212 -1.70 -6.81 10.75
CA HIS A 212 -0.37 -6.39 11.17
C HIS A 212 0.47 -7.63 11.49
N ILE A 213 1.65 -7.71 10.88
CA ILE A 213 2.58 -8.83 11.02
C ILE A 213 3.78 -8.34 11.81
N ARG A 214 4.01 -8.90 12.99
CA ARG A 214 5.20 -8.64 13.81
C ARG A 214 6.15 -9.82 13.72
N GLU A 215 7.41 -9.52 13.61
CA GLU A 215 8.50 -10.47 13.64
C GLU A 215 9.34 -10.19 14.90
N LEU A 216 9.46 -11.20 15.74
CA LEU A 216 10.24 -11.14 16.95
C LEU A 216 11.40 -12.12 16.84
N GLU A 217 12.61 -11.62 16.99
CA GLU A 217 13.83 -12.43 16.95
C GLU A 217 14.42 -12.55 18.34
N THR A 218 14.82 -13.75 18.71
CA THR A 218 15.59 -13.99 19.92
C THR A 218 16.74 -14.95 19.62
N GLU A 219 17.86 -14.75 20.28
CA GLU A 219 19.03 -15.59 20.16
C GLU A 219 19.50 -16.08 21.54
N ALA A 220 20.00 -17.29 21.60
CA ALA A 220 20.68 -17.80 22.77
C ALA A 220 22.15 -17.35 22.74
N ARG A 221 22.56 -16.55 23.75
CA ARG A 221 23.91 -15.97 23.83
C ARG A 221 24.84 -16.84 24.67
N GLU A 222 26.08 -16.98 24.25
CA GLU A 222 27.11 -17.56 25.07
C GLU A 222 27.64 -16.52 26.08
N THR A 223 27.23 -16.63 27.34
CA THR A 223 27.75 -15.80 28.44
C THR A 223 28.86 -16.54 29.20
N LYS A 224 29.79 -15.78 29.79
CA LYS A 224 30.90 -16.37 30.62
C LYS A 224 30.30 -17.10 31.82
N GLY A 225 30.20 -18.44 31.73
CA GLY A 225 29.81 -19.31 32.82
C GLY A 225 28.72 -20.33 32.52
N ARG A 226 27.65 -19.98 31.85
CA ARG A 226 26.64 -20.90 31.29
C ARG A 226 25.97 -20.26 30.07
N PRO A 227 25.84 -20.99 28.97
CA PRO A 227 25.12 -20.50 27.79
C PRO A 227 23.63 -20.34 28.11
N GLU A 228 22.99 -19.39 27.47
CA GLU A 228 21.52 -19.33 27.43
C GLU A 228 21.03 -20.49 26.56
N GLU A 229 19.87 -21.02 26.88
CA GLU A 229 19.29 -22.15 26.17
C GLU A 229 17.82 -21.87 25.84
N ILE A 230 17.43 -22.19 24.60
CA ILE A 230 16.03 -22.15 24.18
C ILE A 230 15.43 -23.51 24.51
N THR A 231 14.46 -23.54 25.41
CA THR A 231 13.85 -24.77 25.92
C THR A 231 12.43 -24.53 26.38
N LYS A 232 11.63 -25.59 26.38
CA LYS A 232 10.30 -25.59 26.97
C LYS A 232 10.32 -25.66 28.49
N ASP A 233 11.39 -26.18 29.08
CA ASP A 233 11.54 -26.35 30.51
C ASP A 233 11.98 -25.04 31.16
N ILE A 234 11.01 -24.18 31.48
CA ILE A 234 11.24 -22.89 32.12
C ILE A 234 10.88 -23.01 33.58
N PRO A 235 11.82 -22.73 34.51
CA PRO A 235 11.54 -22.78 35.95
C PRO A 235 10.57 -21.66 36.35
N ASN A 236 9.65 -21.98 37.28
CA ASN A 236 8.66 -21.06 37.86
C ASN A 236 7.57 -20.55 36.93
N VAL A 237 7.30 -21.25 35.84
CA VAL A 237 6.20 -20.98 34.91
C VAL A 237 5.17 -22.09 34.98
N GLY A 238 3.88 -21.74 34.92
CA GLY A 238 2.78 -22.70 34.96
C GLY A 238 2.75 -23.58 33.71
N ALA A 239 2.30 -24.85 33.87
CA ALA A 239 2.17 -25.75 32.72
C ALA A 239 1.17 -25.23 31.66
N GLU A 240 0.21 -24.40 32.07
CA GLU A 240 -0.79 -23.80 31.18
C GLU A 240 -0.16 -22.80 30.21
N ASP A 241 0.79 -21.98 30.69
CA ASP A 241 1.51 -20.98 29.89
C ASP A 241 2.46 -21.61 28.87
N LEU A 242 2.84 -22.86 29.08
CA LEU A 242 3.75 -23.62 28.20
C LEU A 242 3.04 -24.53 27.19
N LEU A 243 1.69 -24.60 27.21
CA LEU A 243 0.92 -25.51 26.36
C LEU A 243 1.14 -25.27 24.86
N ASN A 244 1.30 -24.02 24.47
CA ASN A 244 1.47 -23.60 23.08
C ASN A 244 2.90 -23.76 22.54
N LEU A 245 3.86 -24.09 23.40
CA LEU A 245 5.26 -24.31 23.00
C LEU A 245 5.44 -25.75 22.47
N ASP A 246 6.27 -25.87 21.44
CA ASP A 246 6.76 -27.16 20.92
C ASP A 246 7.88 -27.75 21.82
N GLU A 247 8.43 -28.88 21.40
CA GLU A 247 9.53 -29.55 22.11
C GLU A 247 10.82 -28.72 22.15
N ASN A 248 10.99 -27.82 21.18
CA ASN A 248 12.14 -26.94 21.07
C ASN A 248 11.95 -25.62 21.86
N GLY A 249 10.80 -25.43 22.52
CA GLY A 249 10.51 -24.21 23.27
C GLY A 249 10.03 -23.03 22.41
N VAL A 250 9.60 -23.27 21.17
CA VAL A 250 9.05 -22.26 20.27
C VAL A 250 7.56 -22.45 20.12
N ILE A 251 6.79 -21.37 20.00
CA ILE A 251 5.34 -21.44 19.85
C ILE A 251 4.93 -22.17 18.56
N ARG A 252 3.88 -22.98 18.64
CA ARG A 252 3.39 -23.74 17.49
C ARG A 252 2.68 -22.85 16.47
N VAL A 253 2.85 -23.15 15.20
CA VAL A 253 2.10 -22.50 14.12
C VAL A 253 0.61 -22.74 14.30
N GLY A 254 -0.18 -21.66 14.22
CA GLY A 254 -1.64 -21.68 14.40
C GLY A 254 -2.11 -21.45 15.85
N ALA A 255 -1.21 -21.28 16.83
CA ALA A 255 -1.58 -20.91 18.17
C ALA A 255 -2.12 -19.47 18.23
N THR A 256 -3.21 -19.29 18.98
CA THR A 256 -3.72 -17.94 19.30
C THR A 256 -2.90 -17.35 20.45
N VAL A 257 -2.44 -16.13 20.29
CA VAL A 257 -1.55 -15.45 21.25
C VAL A 257 -2.25 -14.28 21.91
N GLN A 258 -2.07 -14.15 23.21
CA GLN A 258 -2.56 -13.02 23.99
C GLN A 258 -1.38 -12.30 24.66
N ARG A 259 -1.67 -11.12 25.18
CA ARG A 259 -0.66 -10.35 25.90
C ARG A 259 -0.21 -11.11 27.16
N GLY A 260 1.09 -11.36 27.24
CA GLY A 260 1.70 -12.10 28.37
C GLY A 260 2.04 -13.57 28.03
N ASP A 261 1.59 -14.08 26.88
CA ASP A 261 1.93 -15.44 26.45
C ASP A 261 3.41 -15.55 26.07
N ILE A 262 3.98 -16.71 26.35
CA ILE A 262 5.38 -17.01 26.03
C ILE A 262 5.45 -17.50 24.58
N LEU A 263 6.20 -16.76 23.76
CA LEU A 263 6.42 -17.12 22.34
C LEU A 263 7.62 -18.04 22.16
N VAL A 264 8.69 -17.80 22.94
CA VAL A 264 9.90 -18.62 22.94
C VAL A 264 10.35 -18.78 24.38
N GLY A 265 10.53 -20.03 24.79
CA GLY A 265 11.06 -20.37 26.12
C GLY A 265 12.57 -20.21 26.11
N LYS A 266 13.11 -19.27 26.88
CA LYS A 266 14.55 -19.02 27.01
C LYS A 266 14.94 -19.02 28.49
N THR A 267 15.94 -19.82 28.84
CA THR A 267 16.51 -19.85 30.16
C THR A 267 17.88 -19.20 30.18
N ALA A 268 18.12 -18.39 31.20
CA ALA A 268 19.40 -17.74 31.42
C ALA A 268 19.95 -18.07 32.81
N PRO A 269 21.27 -18.19 32.98
CA PRO A 269 21.85 -18.36 34.29
C PRO A 269 21.56 -17.13 35.14
N LYS A 270 21.33 -17.35 36.49
CA LYS A 270 21.06 -16.29 37.46
C LYS A 270 22.17 -15.22 37.43
N GLY A 271 21.83 -14.05 36.94
CA GLY A 271 22.64 -12.83 36.90
C GLY A 271 21.76 -11.68 36.43
N GLU A 272 22.08 -10.44 36.78
CA GLU A 272 21.36 -9.26 36.35
C GLU A 272 21.38 -9.19 34.82
N GLN A 273 20.29 -9.56 34.16
CA GLN A 273 20.09 -9.34 32.76
C GLN A 273 19.18 -8.14 32.55
N GLN A 274 19.65 -7.19 31.73
CA GLN A 274 18.79 -6.17 31.16
C GLN A 274 17.92 -6.85 30.09
N THR A 275 16.75 -7.29 30.47
CA THR A 275 15.73 -7.77 29.54
C THR A 275 15.07 -6.58 28.86
N THR A 276 14.91 -6.63 27.55
CA THR A 276 14.08 -5.66 26.82
C THR A 276 12.61 -5.81 27.22
N PRO A 277 11.77 -4.78 27.04
CA PRO A 277 10.33 -4.89 27.32
C PRO A 277 9.63 -6.03 26.58
N GLU A 278 10.20 -6.46 25.45
CA GLU A 278 9.71 -7.55 24.61
C GLU A 278 10.21 -8.93 25.08
N GLU A 279 11.26 -8.99 25.88
CA GLU A 279 11.79 -10.21 26.50
C GLU A 279 11.20 -10.48 27.88
N ARG A 280 10.28 -9.66 28.36
CA ARG A 280 9.48 -9.82 29.58
C ARG A 280 8.12 -10.40 29.26
#